data_3c4a399c9a41f2236b65666f56013b19
#
_entry.id   3c4a399c9a41f2236b65666f56013b19
#
_cell.length_a   1.000
_cell.length_b   1.000
_cell.length_c   1.000
_cell.angle_alpha   90.00
_cell.angle_beta   90.00
_cell.angle_gamma   90.00
#
_symmetry.space_group_name_H-M   'P 1'
#
loop_
_entity.id
_entity.type
_entity.pdbx_description
1 polymer ?
#
loop_
_entity_poly.entity_id
_entity_poly.type
_entity_poly.pdbx_seq_one_letter_code
_entity_poly.pdbx_strand_id
1 'polypeptide(L)'
;MSRLTLPKVTALAFLIAFTSLAFAGEAQTVMSSKDVKWSAAPSVLPKGAMMVVLSGDPAATGPVVLRLKMPAGYKIPAHWHPSDEHVTVLSGTFYIGMGDKLDPKQSHAFTAGGYAVAAAHMNHYAWTKTGATVQVNLMGPFAMTYVNPADDPSGTKAN
;
A
#
# COMPACT_ATOMS: atom_id res chain seq x y z
N MET A 1 88.19 15.34 14.12
CA MET A 1 87.33 14.43 13.37
C MET A 1 86.03 14.25 14.19
N SER A 2 85.05 15.08 13.92
CA SER A 2 83.76 15.09 14.61
C SER A 2 82.75 14.22 13.81
N ARG A 3 82.22 13.18 14.44
CA ARG A 3 81.20 12.27 13.84
C ARG A 3 79.84 12.87 14.14
N LEU A 4 79.15 13.29 13.09
CA LEU A 4 77.78 13.74 13.14
C LEU A 4 76.83 12.54 13.18
N THR A 5 76.09 12.40 14.27
CA THR A 5 75.05 11.36 14.43
C THR A 5 73.70 11.93 13.96
N LEU A 6 73.12 11.35 12.90
CA LEU A 6 71.76 11.66 12.44
C LEU A 6 70.71 11.03 13.39
N PRO A 7 69.61 11.75 13.65
CA PRO A 7 68.50 11.17 14.43
C PRO A 7 67.68 10.18 13.59
N LYS A 8 67.34 9.07 14.20
CA LYS A 8 66.41 8.10 13.59
C LYS A 8 64.99 8.63 13.64
N VAL A 9 64.39 8.93 12.46
CA VAL A 9 63.01 9.27 12.35
C VAL A 9 62.19 7.96 12.34
N THR A 10 61.45 7.74 13.42
CA THR A 10 60.48 6.61 13.53
C THR A 10 59.19 7.01 12.81
N ALA A 11 58.94 6.47 11.66
CA ALA A 11 57.66 6.66 10.93
C ALA A 11 56.54 5.85 11.63
N LEU A 12 55.63 6.58 12.24
CA LEU A 12 54.40 5.98 12.81
C LEU A 12 53.37 5.80 11.67
N ALA A 13 53.21 4.58 11.22
CA ALA A 13 52.19 4.24 10.20
C ALA A 13 50.79 4.23 10.86
N PHE A 14 49.98 5.25 10.56
CA PHE A 14 48.56 5.26 10.91
C PHE A 14 47.81 4.32 9.99
N LEU A 15 47.38 3.17 10.53
CA LEU A 15 46.51 2.21 9.84
C LEU A 15 45.07 2.76 9.93
N ILE A 16 44.59 3.41 8.90
CA ILE A 16 43.17 3.81 8.81
C ILE A 16 42.36 2.56 8.43
N ALA A 17 41.69 1.98 9.42
CA ALA A 17 40.72 0.92 9.18
C ALA A 17 39.46 1.51 8.53
N PHE A 18 39.30 1.30 7.23
CA PHE A 18 38.03 1.55 6.55
C PHE A 18 37.02 0.49 6.98
N THR A 19 36.13 0.84 7.90
CA THR A 19 34.94 0.04 8.18
C THR A 19 33.96 0.25 7.04
N SER A 20 33.86 -0.73 6.14
CA SER A 20 32.81 -0.78 5.13
C SER A 20 31.46 -0.98 5.84
N LEU A 21 30.63 0.09 5.92
CA LEU A 21 29.23 -0.08 6.21
C LEU A 21 28.61 -0.83 5.03
N ALA A 22 28.36 -2.12 5.22
CA ALA A 22 27.51 -2.87 4.31
C ALA A 22 26.08 -2.34 4.51
N PHE A 23 25.59 -1.53 3.59
CA PHE A 23 24.16 -1.27 3.45
C PHE A 23 23.55 -2.62 3.06
N ALA A 24 22.83 -3.24 3.99
CA ALA A 24 21.93 -4.33 3.65
C ALA A 24 20.87 -3.71 2.71
N GLY A 25 21.02 -3.90 1.41
CA GLY A 25 20.04 -3.47 0.43
C GLY A 25 18.71 -4.15 0.77
N GLU A 26 17.63 -3.37 0.85
CA GLU A 26 16.29 -3.93 0.98
C GLU A 26 16.06 -4.96 -0.14
N ALA A 27 15.47 -6.10 0.22
CA ALA A 27 15.22 -7.17 -0.73
C ALA A 27 14.33 -6.64 -1.85
N GLN A 28 14.87 -6.59 -3.07
CA GLN A 28 14.11 -6.16 -4.23
C GLN A 28 13.01 -7.18 -4.53
N THR A 29 11.74 -6.76 -4.47
CA THR A 29 10.61 -7.59 -4.85
C THR A 29 10.38 -7.48 -6.37
N VAL A 30 10.48 -8.59 -7.08
CA VAL A 30 10.13 -8.70 -8.49
C VAL A 30 9.03 -9.74 -8.64
N MET A 31 7.86 -9.33 -9.13
CA MET A 31 6.70 -10.20 -9.26
C MET A 31 6.05 -10.05 -10.64
N SER A 32 5.95 -11.15 -11.38
CA SER A 32 5.18 -11.21 -12.62
C SER A 32 3.69 -11.33 -12.31
N SER A 33 2.82 -10.86 -13.18
CA SER A 33 1.36 -10.96 -13.02
C SER A 33 0.87 -12.40 -12.84
N LYS A 34 1.55 -13.39 -13.42
CA LYS A 34 1.25 -14.83 -13.27
C LYS A 34 1.68 -15.42 -11.92
N ASP A 35 2.56 -14.73 -11.19
CA ASP A 35 3.05 -15.17 -9.88
C ASP A 35 2.17 -14.65 -8.73
N VAL A 36 1.19 -13.80 -9.05
CA VAL A 36 0.25 -13.23 -8.07
C VAL A 36 -0.64 -14.32 -7.50
N LYS A 37 -0.52 -14.56 -6.19
CA LYS A 37 -1.35 -15.52 -5.46
C LYS A 37 -2.47 -14.78 -4.73
N TRP A 38 -3.67 -14.86 -5.29
CA TRP A 38 -4.85 -14.24 -4.73
C TRP A 38 -5.40 -15.04 -3.55
N SER A 39 -5.81 -14.34 -2.49
CA SER A 39 -6.54 -14.88 -1.35
C SER A 39 -7.85 -14.12 -1.17
N ALA A 40 -8.78 -14.65 -0.36
CA ALA A 40 -9.97 -13.90 0.01
C ALA A 40 -9.56 -12.58 0.69
N ALA A 41 -10.24 -11.48 0.35
CA ALA A 41 -10.03 -10.21 1.02
C ALA A 41 -10.43 -10.30 2.51
N PRO A 42 -9.85 -9.46 3.41
CA PRO A 42 -10.21 -9.41 4.82
C PRO A 42 -11.71 -9.18 5.03
N SER A 43 -12.24 -9.64 6.16
CA SER A 43 -13.67 -9.57 6.48
C SER A 43 -14.23 -8.14 6.58
N VAL A 44 -13.38 -7.13 6.74
CA VAL A 44 -13.75 -5.71 6.68
C VAL A 44 -14.23 -5.29 5.29
N LEU A 45 -13.90 -6.05 4.26
CA LEU A 45 -14.42 -5.85 2.89
C LEU A 45 -15.62 -6.78 2.64
N PRO A 46 -16.63 -6.35 1.88
CA PRO A 46 -17.73 -7.22 1.49
C PRO A 46 -17.24 -8.51 0.84
N LYS A 47 -17.96 -9.60 1.06
CA LYS A 47 -17.58 -10.93 0.54
C LYS A 47 -17.49 -10.95 -0.99
N GLY A 48 -16.55 -11.73 -1.52
CA GLY A 48 -16.37 -11.97 -2.95
C GLY A 48 -15.14 -11.30 -3.56
N ALA A 49 -14.55 -10.31 -2.91
CA ALA A 49 -13.29 -9.76 -3.37
C ALA A 49 -12.11 -10.68 -3.01
N MET A 50 -11.09 -10.63 -3.87
CA MET A 50 -9.80 -11.28 -3.66
C MET A 50 -8.72 -10.21 -3.49
N MET A 51 -7.76 -10.45 -2.62
CA MET A 51 -6.66 -9.52 -2.34
C MET A 51 -5.31 -10.22 -2.41
N VAL A 52 -4.28 -9.45 -2.72
CA VAL A 52 -2.87 -9.84 -2.57
C VAL A 52 -2.08 -8.63 -2.09
N VAL A 53 -1.22 -8.83 -1.11
CA VAL A 53 -0.22 -7.85 -0.71
C VAL A 53 1.02 -8.06 -1.56
N LEU A 54 1.48 -7.01 -2.23
CA LEU A 54 2.67 -7.04 -3.10
C LEU A 54 3.91 -6.57 -2.34
N SER A 55 3.74 -5.63 -1.41
CA SER A 55 4.83 -5.05 -0.63
C SER A 55 4.28 -4.46 0.67
N GLY A 56 5.10 -4.47 1.72
CA GLY A 56 4.76 -3.96 3.03
C GLY A 56 3.93 -4.94 3.85
N ASP A 57 3.62 -4.54 5.08
CA ASP A 57 2.73 -5.27 5.99
C ASP A 57 1.51 -4.40 6.29
N PRO A 58 0.29 -4.81 5.87
CA PRO A 58 -0.92 -4.05 6.16
C PRO A 58 -1.24 -3.87 7.65
N ALA A 59 -0.64 -4.65 8.53
CA ALA A 59 -0.82 -4.51 9.98
C ALA A 59 0.19 -3.57 10.65
N ALA A 60 1.26 -3.19 9.93
CA ALA A 60 2.34 -2.37 10.45
C ALA A 60 2.33 -0.96 9.87
N THR A 61 3.02 -0.03 10.54
CA THR A 61 3.30 1.31 10.00
C THR A 61 4.29 1.22 8.85
N GLY A 62 4.00 1.87 7.75
CA GLY A 62 4.89 1.92 6.59
C GLY A 62 4.11 1.87 5.27
N PRO A 63 4.81 1.98 4.13
CA PRO A 63 4.18 1.90 2.82
C PRO A 63 3.67 0.49 2.54
N VAL A 64 2.45 0.41 2.03
CA VAL A 64 1.79 -0.83 1.63
C VAL A 64 1.33 -0.73 0.19
N VAL A 65 1.60 -1.77 -0.59
CA VAL A 65 1.08 -1.95 -1.93
C VAL A 65 0.30 -3.25 -1.98
N LEU A 66 -0.97 -3.16 -2.33
CA LEU A 66 -1.84 -4.32 -2.48
C LEU A 66 -2.64 -4.24 -3.79
N ARG A 67 -3.21 -5.36 -4.19
CA ARG A 67 -4.21 -5.40 -5.26
C ARG A 67 -5.50 -5.99 -4.75
N LEU A 68 -6.60 -5.41 -5.21
CA LEU A 68 -7.95 -5.87 -4.95
C LEU A 68 -8.60 -6.26 -6.27
N LYS A 69 -9.11 -7.49 -6.34
CA LYS A 69 -9.88 -7.99 -7.48
C LYS A 69 -11.33 -8.16 -7.05
N MET A 70 -12.22 -7.43 -7.69
CA MET A 70 -13.65 -7.36 -7.37
C MET A 70 -14.47 -8.05 -8.45
N PRO A 71 -15.42 -8.92 -8.09
CA PRO A 71 -16.35 -9.52 -9.07
C PRO A 71 -17.34 -8.50 -9.62
N ALA A 72 -18.09 -8.91 -10.66
CA ALA A 72 -19.19 -8.10 -11.18
C ALA A 72 -20.24 -7.79 -10.10
N GLY A 73 -20.74 -6.56 -10.09
CA GLY A 73 -21.73 -6.09 -9.13
C GLY A 73 -21.20 -5.79 -7.72
N TYR A 74 -19.89 -5.86 -7.51
CA TYR A 74 -19.28 -5.61 -6.20
C TYR A 74 -19.44 -4.17 -5.78
N LYS A 75 -19.73 -3.97 -4.49
CA LYS A 75 -19.95 -2.65 -3.89
C LYS A 75 -19.22 -2.58 -2.56
N ILE A 76 -18.55 -1.46 -2.32
CA ILE A 76 -17.97 -1.08 -1.05
C ILE A 76 -18.75 0.16 -0.59
N PRO A 77 -19.61 0.04 0.44
CA PRO A 77 -20.36 1.16 0.98
C PRO A 77 -19.47 2.30 1.46
N ALA A 78 -20.09 3.44 1.78
CA ALA A 78 -19.35 4.62 2.23
C ALA A 78 -18.51 4.34 3.47
N HIS A 79 -17.23 4.67 3.39
CA HIS A 79 -16.21 4.42 4.40
C HIS A 79 -15.08 5.44 4.28
N TRP A 80 -14.16 5.42 5.21
CA TRP A 80 -12.93 6.22 5.19
C TRP A 80 -11.73 5.42 5.71
N HIS A 81 -10.55 5.91 5.41
CA HIS A 81 -9.27 5.37 5.88
C HIS A 81 -8.48 6.40 6.67
N PRO A 82 -7.60 6.00 7.63
CA PRO A 82 -6.77 6.93 8.38
C PRO A 82 -5.61 7.54 7.57
N SER A 83 -5.30 6.98 6.41
CA SER A 83 -4.28 7.48 5.47
C SER A 83 -4.87 7.65 4.07
N ASP A 84 -4.20 8.42 3.22
CA ASP A 84 -4.56 8.55 1.83
C ASP A 84 -4.54 7.18 1.13
N GLU A 85 -5.58 6.91 0.35
CA GLU A 85 -5.69 5.73 -0.50
C GLU A 85 -5.48 6.12 -1.96
N HIS A 86 -4.40 5.66 -2.56
CA HIS A 86 -4.06 5.87 -3.96
C HIS A 86 -4.46 4.66 -4.78
N VAL A 87 -5.45 4.80 -5.65
CA VAL A 87 -6.02 3.71 -6.43
C VAL A 87 -5.66 3.84 -7.89
N THR A 88 -5.07 2.80 -8.46
CA THR A 88 -4.82 2.68 -9.91
C THR A 88 -5.62 1.51 -10.47
N VAL A 89 -6.42 1.73 -11.49
CA VAL A 89 -7.17 0.68 -12.16
C VAL A 89 -6.26 -0.12 -13.09
N LEU A 90 -6.17 -1.43 -12.89
CA LEU A 90 -5.39 -2.34 -13.72
C LEU A 90 -6.24 -3.00 -14.81
N SER A 91 -7.51 -3.30 -14.51
CA SER A 91 -8.45 -3.88 -15.48
C SER A 91 -9.90 -3.65 -15.07
N GLY A 92 -10.81 -3.73 -16.03
CA GLY A 92 -12.24 -3.52 -15.83
C GLY A 92 -12.61 -2.04 -15.71
N THR A 93 -13.78 -1.77 -15.12
CA THR A 93 -14.25 -0.42 -14.82
C THR A 93 -14.54 -0.31 -13.34
N PHE A 94 -13.85 0.60 -12.70
CA PHE A 94 -13.98 0.92 -11.28
C PHE A 94 -14.66 2.27 -11.14
N TYR A 95 -15.61 2.37 -10.24
CA TYR A 95 -16.33 3.60 -9.94
C TYR A 95 -16.02 4.01 -8.52
N ILE A 96 -15.71 5.28 -8.31
CA ILE A 96 -15.53 5.88 -6.99
C ILE A 96 -16.37 7.15 -6.89
N GLY A 97 -16.98 7.38 -5.74
CA GLY A 97 -17.70 8.60 -5.42
C GLY A 97 -17.42 9.03 -3.99
N MET A 98 -17.54 10.33 -3.73
CA MET A 98 -17.34 10.94 -2.42
C MET A 98 -18.66 11.14 -1.72
N GLY A 99 -18.64 11.04 -0.37
CA GLY A 99 -19.79 11.27 0.49
C GLY A 99 -20.22 10.06 1.32
N ASP A 100 -21.29 10.23 2.05
CA ASP A 100 -21.71 9.34 3.14
C ASP A 100 -22.60 8.18 2.69
N LYS A 101 -22.97 8.16 1.41
CA LYS A 101 -23.85 7.13 0.87
C LYS A 101 -23.48 6.79 -0.55
N LEU A 102 -23.47 5.49 -0.87
CA LEU A 102 -23.21 5.03 -2.23
C LEU A 102 -24.31 5.52 -3.19
N ASP A 103 -23.90 6.36 -4.15
CA ASP A 103 -24.76 6.86 -5.23
C ASP A 103 -24.07 6.64 -6.59
N PRO A 104 -24.55 5.70 -7.41
CA PRO A 104 -23.98 5.46 -8.73
C PRO A 104 -24.01 6.67 -9.66
N LYS A 105 -24.93 7.62 -9.45
CA LYS A 105 -25.06 8.83 -10.29
C LYS A 105 -24.00 9.89 -9.96
N GLN A 106 -23.44 9.84 -8.75
CA GLN A 106 -22.40 10.75 -8.25
C GLN A 106 -21.01 10.12 -8.31
N SER A 107 -20.87 8.98 -8.99
CA SER A 107 -19.61 8.26 -9.10
C SER A 107 -18.88 8.61 -10.40
N HIS A 108 -17.56 8.68 -10.33
CA HIS A 108 -16.69 8.79 -11.50
C HIS A 108 -16.20 7.39 -11.92
N ALA A 109 -16.24 7.13 -13.22
CA ALA A 109 -15.81 5.87 -13.82
C ALA A 109 -14.33 5.95 -14.22
N PHE A 110 -13.55 4.94 -13.86
CA PHE A 110 -12.15 4.79 -14.24
C PHE A 110 -11.95 3.44 -14.91
N THR A 111 -11.25 3.42 -16.03
CA THR A 111 -10.81 2.21 -16.74
C THR A 111 -9.32 1.97 -16.50
N ALA A 112 -8.76 0.92 -17.09
CA ALA A 112 -7.33 0.60 -16.98
C ALA A 112 -6.44 1.82 -17.26
N GLY A 113 -5.48 2.09 -16.36
CA GLY A 113 -4.64 3.28 -16.35
C GLY A 113 -5.25 4.48 -15.61
N GLY A 114 -6.54 4.44 -15.26
CA GLY A 114 -7.19 5.48 -14.46
C GLY A 114 -6.67 5.50 -13.02
N TYR A 115 -6.66 6.69 -12.42
CA TYR A 115 -6.11 6.94 -11.09
C TYR A 115 -7.02 7.83 -10.27
N ALA A 116 -7.15 7.54 -8.98
CA ALA A 116 -7.88 8.32 -8.01
C ALA A 116 -7.15 8.35 -6.67
N VAL A 117 -7.40 9.38 -5.87
CA VAL A 117 -6.98 9.47 -4.48
C VAL A 117 -8.21 9.71 -3.62
N ALA A 118 -8.43 8.87 -2.62
CA ALA A 118 -9.29 9.17 -1.49
C ALA A 118 -8.40 9.68 -0.35
N ALA A 119 -8.53 10.95 0.00
CA ALA A 119 -7.73 11.54 1.07
C ALA A 119 -8.09 10.94 2.44
N ALA A 120 -7.13 10.96 3.35
CA ALA A 120 -7.32 10.51 4.72
C ALA A 120 -8.58 11.12 5.36
N HIS A 121 -9.37 10.29 6.04
CA HIS A 121 -10.64 10.65 6.69
C HIS A 121 -11.74 11.20 5.77
N MET A 122 -11.56 11.12 4.44
CA MET A 122 -12.61 11.51 3.49
C MET A 122 -13.54 10.34 3.22
N ASN A 123 -14.84 10.54 3.48
CA ASN A 123 -15.87 9.55 3.21
C ASN A 123 -16.00 9.34 1.70
N HIS A 124 -15.84 8.10 1.27
CA HIS A 124 -15.96 7.69 -0.12
C HIS A 124 -16.56 6.30 -0.22
N TYR A 125 -16.99 5.93 -1.40
CA TYR A 125 -17.53 4.61 -1.72
C TYR A 125 -17.04 4.16 -3.08
N ALA A 126 -17.03 2.86 -3.31
CA ALA A 126 -16.58 2.30 -4.58
C ALA A 126 -17.48 1.16 -5.05
N TRP A 127 -17.50 0.94 -6.34
CA TRP A 127 -18.25 -0.18 -6.92
C TRP A 127 -17.75 -0.52 -8.32
N THR A 128 -18.16 -1.67 -8.82
CA THR A 128 -17.95 -2.08 -10.20
C THR A 128 -19.18 -2.80 -10.75
N LYS A 129 -19.53 -2.56 -12.00
CA LYS A 129 -20.64 -3.24 -12.67
C LYS A 129 -20.21 -4.59 -13.22
N THR A 130 -19.05 -4.64 -13.86
CA THR A 130 -18.58 -5.78 -14.66
C THR A 130 -17.40 -6.53 -14.05
N GLY A 131 -16.92 -6.07 -12.91
CA GLY A 131 -15.68 -6.49 -12.26
C GLY A 131 -14.53 -5.53 -12.54
N ALA A 132 -13.61 -5.44 -11.60
CA ALA A 132 -12.42 -4.62 -11.73
C ALA A 132 -11.26 -5.20 -10.91
N THR A 133 -10.04 -4.93 -11.35
CA THR A 133 -8.83 -5.11 -10.56
C THR A 133 -8.15 -3.78 -10.39
N VAL A 134 -7.87 -3.42 -9.14
CA VAL A 134 -7.19 -2.17 -8.80
C VAL A 134 -5.91 -2.48 -8.03
N GLN A 135 -4.93 -1.60 -8.12
CA GLN A 135 -3.80 -1.53 -7.21
C GLN A 135 -4.00 -0.37 -6.27
N VAL A 136 -3.80 -0.63 -4.99
CA VAL A 136 -3.92 0.35 -3.91
C VAL A 136 -2.57 0.53 -3.27
N ASN A 137 -2.15 1.80 -3.10
CA ASN A 137 -0.97 2.18 -2.34
C ASN A 137 -1.45 3.08 -1.19
N LEU A 138 -0.99 2.78 0.02
CA LEU A 138 -1.37 3.51 1.23
C LEU A 138 -0.26 3.42 2.28
N MET A 139 -0.40 4.21 3.35
CA MET A 139 0.41 4.06 4.56
C MET A 139 -0.36 3.20 5.56
N GLY A 140 0.25 2.09 5.96
CA GLY A 140 -0.30 1.24 7.03
C GLY A 140 -0.18 1.86 8.43
N PRO A 141 -0.91 1.35 9.41
CA PRO A 141 -1.73 0.15 9.30
C PRO A 141 -2.99 0.39 8.46
N PHE A 142 -3.35 -0.61 7.62
CA PHE A 142 -4.60 -0.57 6.85
C PHE A 142 -5.78 -0.67 7.81
N ALA A 143 -6.62 0.35 7.79
CA ALA A 143 -7.86 0.36 8.54
C ALA A 143 -8.96 0.97 7.67
N MET A 144 -10.19 0.55 7.91
CA MET A 144 -11.38 0.97 7.20
C MET A 144 -12.52 1.15 8.19
N THR A 145 -13.17 2.30 8.15
CA THR A 145 -14.32 2.60 9.00
C THR A 145 -15.52 2.93 8.14
N TYR A 146 -16.60 2.18 8.26
CA TYR A 146 -17.85 2.44 7.54
C TYR A 146 -18.57 3.64 8.15
N VAL A 147 -19.11 4.51 7.28
CA VAL A 147 -19.92 5.66 7.70
C VAL A 147 -21.19 5.19 8.41
N ASN A 148 -21.86 4.18 7.85
CA ASN A 148 -22.95 3.48 8.53
C ASN A 148 -22.42 2.17 9.12
N PRO A 149 -22.34 1.99 10.44
CA PRO A 149 -21.83 0.76 11.05
C PRO A 149 -22.58 -0.51 10.66
N ALA A 150 -23.82 -0.41 10.18
CA ALA A 150 -24.58 -1.55 9.69
C ALA A 150 -24.04 -2.10 8.35
N ASP A 151 -23.23 -1.33 7.65
CA ASP A 151 -22.59 -1.74 6.38
C ASP A 151 -21.28 -2.49 6.61
N ASP A 152 -20.76 -2.54 7.85
CA ASP A 152 -19.53 -3.29 8.18
C ASP A 152 -19.77 -4.80 8.11
N PRO A 153 -19.21 -5.50 7.12
CA PRO A 153 -19.44 -6.93 6.96
C PRO A 153 -18.67 -7.79 7.96
N SER A 154 -17.73 -7.21 8.70
CA SER A 154 -16.97 -7.93 9.73
C SER A 154 -17.80 -8.21 10.98
N GLY A 155 -18.91 -7.49 11.17
CA GLY A 155 -19.71 -7.53 12.39
C GLY A 155 -19.04 -6.91 13.60
N THR A 156 -17.88 -6.30 13.43
CA THR A 156 -17.16 -5.59 14.50
C THR A 156 -17.86 -4.24 14.69
N LYS A 157 -18.67 -4.11 15.73
CA LYS A 157 -19.21 -2.79 16.08
C LYS A 157 -18.04 -1.90 16.47
N ALA A 158 -17.96 -0.70 15.88
CA ALA A 158 -17.05 0.33 16.33
C ALA A 158 -17.37 0.61 17.82
N ASN A 159 -16.37 0.41 18.68
CA ASN A 159 -16.45 0.77 20.10
C ASN A 159 -16.33 2.27 20.26
#